data_f41dc2eba4ae2abfe2b5ce81451ae28f
#
_entry.id   f41dc2eba4ae2abfe2b5ce81451ae28f
#
_cell.length_a   1.000
_cell.length_b   1.000
_cell.length_c   1.000
_cell.angle_alpha   90.00
_cell.angle_beta   90.00
_cell.angle_gamma   90.00
#
_symmetry.space_group_name_H-M   'P 1'
#
loop_
_entity.id
_entity.type
_entity.pdbx_description
1 polymer ?
#
loop_
_entity_poly.entity_id
_entity_poly.type
_entity_poly.pdbx_seq_one_letter_code
_entity_poly.pdbx_strand_id
1 'polypeptide(L)'
;MQRLATAFFFAILLALTSTLGAQWPSYPTPDVPRKDGKPILDAPTPRTADGKVDFSGIWMRAGGGGGGRGRAAGAPPAPTTTPDGIPLSTFGEVAGRGYPLPMTPWAAELKKKRMANNQKDNPDVWCLPIGLMQYHNHPQPRQIVQTKNLMLITYESNYGLRYIYMDGRPAPNNDPTPWWFGYSRGWYEGDTLVVETTHFNGEERAGWLDVNGSPYTDALKMTERFRRPNFGTLEIDVTIDDAKAYTKPFTVRVNQRLMVDSEMIEFICNENEKSTAHIAK
;
A
#
# COMPACT_ATOMS: atom_id res chain seq x y z
N MET A 1 -60.20 22.67 -3.13
CA MET A 1 -59.62 21.57 -3.96
C MET A 1 -58.13 21.79 -4.28
N GLN A 2 -57.64 22.98 -4.66
CA GLN A 2 -56.23 23.24 -4.96
C GLN A 2 -55.24 22.95 -3.77
N ARG A 3 -55.61 23.31 -2.53
CA ARG A 3 -54.75 23.10 -1.36
C ARG A 3 -54.51 21.60 -0.98
N LEU A 4 -55.52 20.76 -1.25
CA LEU A 4 -55.42 19.31 -1.05
C LEU A 4 -54.54 18.64 -2.12
N ALA A 5 -54.61 19.11 -3.37
CA ALA A 5 -53.78 18.62 -4.47
C ALA A 5 -52.27 18.95 -4.24
N THR A 6 -51.96 20.13 -3.70
CA THR A 6 -50.59 20.55 -3.40
C THR A 6 -50.00 19.76 -2.26
N ALA A 7 -50.81 19.46 -1.20
CA ALA A 7 -50.34 18.64 -0.09
C ALA A 7 -50.08 17.18 -0.48
N PHE A 8 -50.90 16.65 -1.39
CA PHE A 8 -50.71 15.29 -1.93
C PHE A 8 -49.46 15.18 -2.80
N PHE A 9 -49.16 16.21 -3.58
CA PHE A 9 -47.95 16.26 -4.42
C PHE A 9 -46.67 16.35 -3.57
N PHE A 10 -46.70 17.11 -2.49
CA PHE A 10 -45.56 17.19 -1.54
C PHE A 10 -45.37 15.88 -0.77
N ALA A 11 -46.43 15.19 -0.39
CA ALA A 11 -46.36 13.90 0.28
C ALA A 11 -45.79 12.80 -0.63
N ILE A 12 -46.12 12.80 -1.92
CA ILE A 12 -45.55 11.88 -2.91
C ILE A 12 -44.08 12.19 -3.20
N LEU A 13 -43.68 13.46 -3.24
CA LEU A 13 -42.25 13.82 -3.37
C LEU A 13 -41.42 13.41 -2.18
N LEU A 14 -41.96 13.49 -0.95
CA LEU A 14 -41.28 13.02 0.26
C LEU A 14 -41.22 11.47 0.35
N ALA A 15 -42.18 10.75 -0.18
CA ALA A 15 -42.19 9.30 -0.24
C ALA A 15 -41.22 8.72 -1.28
N LEU A 16 -40.81 9.52 -2.28
CA LEU A 16 -39.84 9.16 -3.30
C LEU A 16 -38.39 9.47 -2.91
N THR A 17 -38.14 10.04 -1.75
CA THR A 17 -36.79 10.05 -1.16
C THR A 17 -36.44 8.69 -0.55
N SER A 18 -36.64 7.59 -1.29
CA SER A 18 -35.83 6.42 -1.11
C SER A 18 -34.39 6.90 -1.20
N THR A 19 -33.65 6.75 -0.14
CA THR A 19 -32.20 6.99 -0.11
C THR A 19 -31.61 6.34 -1.37
N LEU A 20 -31.30 7.15 -2.39
CA LEU A 20 -30.38 6.80 -3.45
C LEU A 20 -29.00 6.74 -2.80
N GLY A 21 -28.84 5.89 -1.81
CA GLY A 21 -27.54 5.38 -1.47
C GLY A 21 -27.12 4.60 -2.68
N ALA A 22 -26.05 5.01 -3.34
CA ALA A 22 -25.30 4.12 -4.20
C ALA A 22 -24.90 2.93 -3.30
N GLN A 23 -25.80 1.97 -3.18
CA GLN A 23 -25.56 0.77 -2.42
C GLN A 23 -24.69 -0.10 -3.33
N TRP A 24 -23.40 -0.03 -3.10
CA TRP A 24 -22.52 -1.07 -3.58
C TRP A 24 -23.10 -2.42 -3.16
N PRO A 25 -23.20 -3.41 -4.05
CA PRO A 25 -23.70 -4.72 -3.68
C PRO A 25 -22.96 -5.24 -2.45
N SER A 26 -23.68 -5.82 -1.50
CA SER A 26 -23.04 -6.42 -0.33
C SER A 26 -22.29 -7.68 -0.78
N TYR A 27 -20.98 -7.64 -0.72
CA TYR A 27 -20.11 -8.81 -0.94
C TYR A 27 -19.52 -9.24 0.41
N PRO A 28 -20.23 -10.05 1.18
CA PRO A 28 -19.69 -10.49 2.47
C PRO A 28 -18.42 -11.31 2.21
N THR A 29 -17.31 -10.83 2.75
CA THR A 29 -16.03 -11.56 2.67
C THR A 29 -16.20 -12.90 3.37
N PRO A 30 -15.91 -14.04 2.70
CA PRO A 30 -15.96 -15.37 3.30
C PRO A 30 -15.04 -15.48 4.52
N ASP A 31 -15.38 -16.38 5.44
CA ASP A 31 -14.54 -16.77 6.59
C ASP A 31 -14.18 -15.63 7.56
N VAL A 32 -14.82 -14.47 7.44
CA VAL A 32 -14.63 -13.36 8.39
C VAL A 32 -15.39 -13.67 9.70
N PRO A 33 -14.72 -13.71 10.85
CA PRO A 33 -15.40 -13.83 12.14
C PRO A 33 -16.35 -12.65 12.35
N ARG A 34 -17.59 -12.95 12.75
CA ARG A 34 -18.63 -11.92 12.92
C ARG A 34 -19.40 -12.11 14.23
N LYS A 35 -19.80 -10.98 14.80
CA LYS A 35 -20.76 -10.92 15.91
C LYS A 35 -21.84 -9.91 15.55
N ASP A 36 -23.10 -10.32 15.63
CA ASP A 36 -24.26 -9.48 15.26
C ASP A 36 -24.12 -8.86 13.86
N GLY A 37 -23.62 -9.66 12.88
CA GLY A 37 -23.36 -9.24 11.51
C GLY A 37 -22.11 -8.37 11.31
N LYS A 38 -21.47 -7.91 12.39
CA LYS A 38 -20.27 -7.04 12.31
C LYS A 38 -18.98 -7.87 12.34
N PRO A 39 -17.97 -7.54 11.50
CA PRO A 39 -16.70 -8.24 11.49
C PRO A 39 -15.94 -8.03 12.81
N ILE A 40 -15.29 -9.09 13.29
CA ILE A 40 -14.41 -9.08 14.47
C ILE A 40 -12.96 -9.04 13.97
N LEU A 41 -12.40 -7.85 13.84
CA LEU A 41 -11.06 -7.65 13.26
C LEU A 41 -9.92 -7.96 14.25
N ASP A 42 -10.20 -8.01 15.54
CA ASP A 42 -9.28 -8.43 16.61
C ASP A 42 -9.33 -9.94 16.91
N ALA A 43 -10.10 -10.72 16.13
CA ALA A 43 -10.11 -12.17 16.20
C ALA A 43 -8.71 -12.77 16.00
N PRO A 44 -8.47 -14.02 16.43
CA PRO A 44 -7.19 -14.69 16.25
C PRO A 44 -6.71 -14.70 14.79
N THR A 45 -5.41 -14.67 14.61
CA THR A 45 -4.74 -14.72 13.30
C THR A 45 -5.15 -15.98 12.53
N PRO A 46 -5.66 -15.85 11.30
CA PRO A 46 -6.01 -16.99 10.47
C PRO A 46 -4.76 -17.77 10.02
N ARG A 47 -4.96 -19.06 9.78
CA ARG A 47 -3.90 -19.96 9.34
C ARG A 47 -4.30 -20.74 8.10
N THR A 48 -3.33 -21.01 7.27
CA THR A 48 -3.45 -21.92 6.12
C THR A 48 -3.61 -23.37 6.59
N ALA A 49 -3.97 -24.26 5.68
CA ALA A 49 -4.15 -25.68 5.99
C ALA A 49 -2.88 -26.37 6.54
N ASP A 50 -1.69 -25.85 6.21
CA ASP A 50 -0.40 -26.30 6.72
C ASP A 50 0.06 -25.56 7.98
N GLY A 51 -0.84 -24.80 8.61
CA GLY A 51 -0.63 -24.14 9.92
C GLY A 51 0.18 -22.84 9.87
N LYS A 52 0.58 -22.36 8.69
CA LYS A 52 1.28 -21.08 8.54
C LYS A 52 0.30 -19.93 8.69
N VAL A 53 0.80 -18.75 9.04
CA VAL A 53 -0.02 -17.53 9.04
C VAL A 53 -0.54 -17.28 7.62
N ASP A 54 -1.86 -17.06 7.52
CA ASP A 54 -2.50 -16.70 6.26
C ASP A 54 -2.54 -15.17 6.14
N PHE A 55 -1.90 -14.63 5.12
CA PHE A 55 -1.89 -13.20 4.80
C PHE A 55 -2.92 -12.81 3.74
N SER A 56 -3.69 -13.76 3.22
CA SER A 56 -4.71 -13.50 2.18
C SER A 56 -5.72 -12.48 2.62
N GLY A 57 -6.20 -11.70 1.65
CA GLY A 57 -7.22 -10.68 1.86
C GLY A 57 -6.91 -9.38 1.11
N ILE A 58 -7.84 -8.44 1.21
CA ILE A 58 -7.66 -7.09 0.66
C ILE A 58 -7.18 -6.18 1.79
N TRP A 59 -6.06 -5.55 1.57
CA TRP A 59 -5.37 -4.74 2.57
C TRP A 59 -5.26 -3.29 2.12
N MET A 60 -5.42 -2.38 3.06
CA MET A 60 -5.24 -0.95 2.86
C MET A 60 -4.31 -0.40 3.93
N ARG A 61 -3.56 0.64 3.62
CA ARG A 61 -2.74 1.35 4.59
C ARG A 61 -3.57 1.77 5.82
N ALA A 62 -3.10 1.45 7.00
CA ALA A 62 -3.71 1.90 8.25
C ALA A 62 -3.47 3.40 8.43
N GLY A 63 -4.48 4.16 8.87
CA GLY A 63 -4.40 5.60 9.09
C GLY A 63 -4.56 6.46 7.83
N GLY A 64 -4.77 5.84 6.65
CA GLY A 64 -5.13 6.49 5.39
C GLY A 64 -6.58 6.21 5.04
N GLY A 65 -7.54 6.72 5.80
CA GLY A 65 -8.94 6.61 5.43
C GLY A 65 -9.22 7.43 4.18
N GLY A 66 -9.61 6.78 3.08
CA GLY A 66 -10.27 7.46 1.98
C GLY A 66 -11.51 8.19 2.51
N GLY A 67 -11.64 9.46 2.13
CA GLY A 67 -12.78 10.30 2.52
C GLY A 67 -12.59 11.01 3.85
N GLY A 68 -11.99 12.15 3.80
CA GLY A 68 -12.12 13.40 4.55
C GLY A 68 -12.85 13.46 5.89
N ARG A 69 -12.81 12.43 6.70
CA ARG A 69 -13.08 12.64 8.13
C ARG A 69 -11.78 13.11 8.76
N GLY A 70 -11.62 14.42 8.73
CA GLY A 70 -10.57 15.12 9.44
C GLY A 70 -10.46 14.55 10.85
N ARG A 71 -9.24 14.37 11.29
CA ARG A 71 -8.94 14.05 12.68
C ARG A 71 -9.68 15.08 13.54
N ALA A 72 -10.35 14.61 14.59
CA ALA A 72 -11.06 15.52 15.49
C ALA A 72 -10.13 16.66 15.95
N ALA A 73 -10.62 17.90 15.90
CA ALA A 73 -9.86 19.05 16.40
C ALA A 73 -9.44 18.76 17.85
N GLY A 74 -8.15 18.91 18.16
CA GLY A 74 -7.60 18.64 19.48
C GLY A 74 -7.11 17.19 19.73
N ALA A 75 -7.24 16.29 18.76
CA ALA A 75 -6.65 14.95 18.90
C ALA A 75 -5.11 15.04 18.95
N PRO A 76 -4.44 14.28 19.85
CA PRO A 76 -2.99 14.29 19.95
C PRO A 76 -2.32 13.88 18.62
N PRO A 77 -1.12 14.37 18.26
CA PRO A 77 -0.46 14.01 17.02
C PRO A 77 -0.32 12.48 16.89
N ALA A 78 -0.48 11.94 15.67
CA ALA A 78 -0.27 10.53 15.46
C ALA A 78 1.17 10.16 15.81
N PRO A 79 1.41 8.97 16.39
CA PRO A 79 2.75 8.51 16.65
C PRO A 79 3.53 8.47 15.32
N THR A 80 4.80 8.82 15.37
CA THR A 80 5.72 8.77 14.23
C THR A 80 6.64 7.55 14.27
N THR A 81 6.64 6.85 15.41
CA THR A 81 7.40 5.61 15.62
C THR A 81 6.52 4.56 16.31
N THR A 82 6.94 3.31 16.20
CA THR A 82 6.42 2.21 17.01
C THR A 82 6.91 2.34 18.46
N PRO A 83 6.37 1.59 19.44
CA PRO A 83 6.86 1.58 20.81
C PRO A 83 8.35 1.18 20.94
N ASP A 84 8.85 0.34 20.05
CA ASP A 84 10.26 -0.09 19.95
C ASP A 84 11.12 0.85 19.08
N GLY A 85 10.59 2.02 18.69
CA GLY A 85 11.36 3.10 18.06
C GLY A 85 11.51 2.98 16.54
N ILE A 86 10.84 2.02 15.89
CA ILE A 86 10.88 1.90 14.42
C ILE A 86 10.04 3.03 13.80
N PRO A 87 10.57 3.82 12.85
CA PRO A 87 9.82 4.87 12.18
C PRO A 87 8.62 4.33 11.41
N LEU A 88 7.48 5.02 11.53
CA LEU A 88 6.27 4.70 10.78
C LEU A 88 6.31 5.34 9.41
N SER A 89 6.35 4.50 8.39
CA SER A 89 6.36 4.95 7.00
C SER A 89 5.05 5.63 6.60
N THR A 90 5.16 6.63 5.74
CA THR A 90 4.03 7.37 5.19
C THR A 90 4.09 7.42 3.67
N PHE A 91 2.99 7.80 3.03
CA PHE A 91 2.95 7.97 1.57
C PHE A 91 3.96 9.02 1.09
N GLY A 92 4.12 10.12 1.85
CA GLY A 92 5.03 11.20 1.48
C GLY A 92 6.50 10.93 1.82
N GLU A 93 6.76 10.17 2.89
CA GLU A 93 8.12 9.99 3.41
C GLU A 93 8.31 8.56 3.93
N VAL A 94 9.29 7.87 3.39
CA VAL A 94 9.55 6.45 3.66
C VAL A 94 9.79 6.16 5.14
N ALA A 95 10.43 7.05 5.87
CA ALA A 95 10.66 6.91 7.31
C ALA A 95 9.78 7.85 8.17
N GLY A 96 8.70 8.40 7.58
CA GLY A 96 7.83 9.35 8.27
C GLY A 96 8.40 10.75 8.35
N ARG A 97 7.52 11.69 8.75
CA ARG A 97 7.85 13.11 8.74
C ARG A 97 8.96 13.45 9.73
N GLY A 98 10.00 14.11 9.23
CA GLY A 98 11.09 14.64 10.04
C GLY A 98 12.11 13.60 10.50
N TYR A 99 12.00 12.33 10.07
CA TYR A 99 13.01 11.33 10.37
C TYR A 99 14.18 11.48 9.39
N PRO A 100 15.42 11.68 9.89
CA PRO A 100 16.58 11.86 9.03
C PRO A 100 16.99 10.53 8.40
N LEU A 101 16.87 10.41 7.09
CA LEU A 101 17.39 9.26 6.35
C LEU A 101 18.94 9.34 6.26
N PRO A 102 19.65 8.22 6.38
CA PRO A 102 21.11 8.18 6.28
C PRO A 102 21.58 8.25 4.82
N MET A 103 21.18 9.28 4.09
CA MET A 103 21.45 9.43 2.66
C MET A 103 22.92 9.70 2.38
N THR A 104 23.43 9.15 1.27
CA THR A 104 24.68 9.60 0.68
C THR A 104 24.53 11.01 0.09
N PRO A 105 25.60 11.77 -0.16
CA PRO A 105 25.52 13.08 -0.81
C PRO A 105 24.78 13.04 -2.14
N TRP A 106 25.00 11.99 -2.94
CA TRP A 106 24.31 11.78 -4.21
C TRP A 106 22.79 11.63 -4.01
N ALA A 107 22.36 10.76 -3.09
CA ALA A 107 20.95 10.53 -2.82
C ALA A 107 20.23 11.79 -2.30
N ALA A 108 20.90 12.56 -1.44
CA ALA A 108 20.36 13.81 -0.93
C ALA A 108 20.18 14.85 -2.03
N GLU A 109 21.15 15.00 -2.94
CA GLU A 109 21.06 15.94 -4.05
C GLU A 109 20.01 15.51 -5.08
N LEU A 110 19.90 14.21 -5.38
CA LEU A 110 18.85 13.69 -6.27
C LEU A 110 17.46 13.93 -5.69
N LYS A 111 17.26 13.67 -4.40
CA LYS A 111 15.99 13.98 -3.73
C LYS A 111 15.65 15.46 -3.84
N LYS A 112 16.60 16.34 -3.57
CA LYS A 112 16.44 17.80 -3.69
C LYS A 112 16.04 18.21 -5.11
N LYS A 113 16.71 17.65 -6.13
CA LYS A 113 16.40 17.88 -7.56
C LYS A 113 14.96 17.46 -7.89
N ARG A 114 14.55 16.26 -7.46
CA ARG A 114 13.18 15.75 -7.66
C ARG A 114 12.12 16.64 -7.01
N MET A 115 12.36 17.09 -5.78
CA MET A 115 11.47 18.01 -5.08
C MET A 115 11.40 19.39 -5.76
N ALA A 116 12.53 19.94 -6.21
CA ALA A 116 12.56 21.21 -6.93
C ALA A 116 11.83 21.15 -8.29
N ASN A 117 11.79 19.97 -8.92
CA ASN A 117 11.02 19.72 -10.14
C ASN A 117 9.55 19.32 -9.88
N ASN A 118 9.02 19.58 -8.69
CA ASN A 118 7.65 19.22 -8.30
C ASN A 118 7.30 17.75 -8.54
N GLN A 119 8.28 16.85 -8.41
CA GLN A 119 8.12 15.39 -8.55
C GLN A 119 7.59 14.93 -9.92
N LYS A 120 7.74 15.74 -10.98
CA LYS A 120 7.26 15.43 -12.33
C LYS A 120 7.83 14.13 -12.90
N ASP A 121 9.00 13.71 -12.39
CA ASP A 121 9.68 12.49 -12.83
C ASP A 121 9.23 11.24 -12.03
N ASN A 122 8.31 11.38 -11.07
CA ASN A 122 7.76 10.23 -10.34
C ASN A 122 7.05 9.30 -11.34
N PRO A 123 7.35 7.99 -11.32
CA PRO A 123 6.71 7.02 -12.22
C PRO A 123 5.18 7.07 -12.20
N ASP A 124 4.58 7.34 -11.03
CA ASP A 124 3.13 7.44 -10.86
C ASP A 124 2.48 8.49 -11.77
N VAL A 125 3.14 9.62 -11.97
CA VAL A 125 2.68 10.69 -12.87
C VAL A 125 2.54 10.21 -14.33
N TRP A 126 3.31 9.18 -14.69
CA TRP A 126 3.35 8.60 -16.04
C TRP A 126 2.63 7.26 -16.15
N CYS A 127 1.84 6.90 -15.13
CA CYS A 127 1.18 5.59 -15.07
C CYS A 127 2.14 4.40 -15.19
N LEU A 128 3.38 4.59 -14.82
CA LEU A 128 4.38 3.53 -14.72
C LEU A 128 4.32 2.88 -13.33
N PRO A 129 4.83 1.66 -13.17
CA PRO A 129 4.93 1.05 -11.86
C PRO A 129 5.72 1.94 -10.91
N ILE A 130 5.19 2.17 -9.72
CA ILE A 130 5.86 2.92 -8.66
C ILE A 130 6.80 2.01 -7.87
N GLY A 131 7.73 2.60 -7.14
CA GLY A 131 8.62 1.83 -6.28
C GLY A 131 7.83 0.99 -5.27
N LEU A 132 8.33 -0.22 -4.97
CA LEU A 132 7.62 -1.20 -4.14
C LEU A 132 7.23 -0.63 -2.75
N MET A 133 8.07 0.23 -2.18
CA MET A 133 7.80 0.91 -0.92
C MET A 133 6.64 1.91 -1.05
N GLN A 134 6.49 2.58 -2.19
CA GLN A 134 5.34 3.45 -2.43
C GLN A 134 4.05 2.64 -2.47
N TYR A 135 4.03 1.47 -3.10
CA TYR A 135 2.86 0.59 -3.11
C TYR A 135 2.41 0.20 -1.70
N HIS A 136 3.32 -0.03 -0.75
CA HIS A 136 2.95 -0.30 0.64
C HIS A 136 2.23 0.86 1.30
N ASN A 137 2.53 2.09 0.91
CA ASN A 137 1.98 3.31 1.50
C ASN A 137 0.88 3.96 0.65
N HIS A 138 0.63 3.44 -0.54
CA HIS A 138 -0.38 3.99 -1.43
C HIS A 138 -1.79 3.90 -0.80
N PRO A 139 -2.66 4.90 -1.00
CA PRO A 139 -4.02 4.88 -0.45
C PRO A 139 -4.92 3.82 -1.08
N GLN A 140 -4.64 3.41 -2.32
CA GLN A 140 -5.38 2.34 -2.97
C GLN A 140 -5.08 0.98 -2.33
N PRO A 141 -6.08 0.09 -2.32
CA PRO A 141 -5.93 -1.23 -1.73
C PRO A 141 -5.03 -2.15 -2.57
N ARG A 142 -4.65 -3.24 -1.94
CA ARG A 142 -3.96 -4.38 -2.55
C ARG A 142 -4.60 -5.67 -2.09
N GLN A 143 -4.59 -6.66 -2.96
CA GLN A 143 -5.04 -8.01 -2.62
C GLN A 143 -3.84 -8.94 -2.51
N ILE A 144 -3.77 -9.66 -1.42
CA ILE A 144 -2.83 -10.77 -1.23
C ILE A 144 -3.56 -12.06 -1.48
N VAL A 145 -3.01 -12.89 -2.36
CA VAL A 145 -3.44 -14.27 -2.61
C VAL A 145 -2.27 -15.18 -2.26
N GLN A 146 -2.46 -16.01 -1.25
CA GLN A 146 -1.41 -16.89 -0.75
C GLN A 146 -1.67 -18.35 -1.11
N THR A 147 -0.64 -19.00 -1.65
CA THR A 147 -0.60 -20.46 -1.82
C THR A 147 0.63 -21.00 -1.09
N LYS A 148 0.80 -22.32 -1.08
CA LYS A 148 1.94 -22.97 -0.45
C LYS A 148 3.31 -22.48 -0.98
N ASN A 149 3.41 -22.28 -2.29
CA ASN A 149 4.69 -22.03 -2.97
C ASN A 149 4.79 -20.62 -3.58
N LEU A 150 3.70 -19.85 -3.54
CA LEU A 150 3.64 -18.54 -4.18
C LEU A 150 2.67 -17.63 -3.42
N MET A 151 3.10 -16.42 -3.18
CA MET A 151 2.22 -15.33 -2.79
C MET A 151 2.17 -14.31 -3.94
N LEU A 152 0.97 -13.95 -4.34
CA LEU A 152 0.72 -12.88 -5.31
C LEU A 152 0.20 -11.66 -4.55
N ILE A 153 0.71 -10.48 -4.88
CA ILE A 153 0.15 -9.23 -4.42
C ILE A 153 -0.26 -8.43 -5.65
N THR A 154 -1.55 -8.21 -5.80
CA THR A 154 -2.10 -7.30 -6.81
C THR A 154 -2.36 -5.95 -6.18
N TYR A 155 -2.01 -4.89 -6.87
CA TYR A 155 -2.24 -3.53 -6.44
C TYR A 155 -3.28 -2.89 -7.36
N GLU A 156 -4.28 -2.24 -6.78
CA GLU A 156 -5.26 -1.49 -7.56
C GLU A 156 -4.58 -0.37 -8.35
N SER A 157 -3.64 0.32 -7.70
CA SER A 157 -2.87 1.37 -8.36
C SER A 157 -1.97 0.80 -9.47
N ASN A 158 -2.10 1.38 -10.68
CA ASN A 158 -1.27 1.11 -11.85
C ASN A 158 -1.14 -0.38 -12.21
N TYR A 159 -2.15 -1.20 -11.90
CA TYR A 159 -2.16 -2.66 -12.13
C TYR A 159 -0.89 -3.38 -11.67
N GLY A 160 -0.34 -2.93 -10.54
CA GLY A 160 0.85 -3.57 -9.98
C GLY A 160 0.61 -5.05 -9.68
N LEU A 161 1.54 -5.89 -10.07
CA LEU A 161 1.51 -7.32 -9.80
C LEU A 161 2.87 -7.80 -9.33
N ARG A 162 2.93 -8.31 -8.11
CA ARG A 162 4.16 -8.81 -7.49
C ARG A 162 4.07 -10.30 -7.23
N TYR A 163 5.11 -11.03 -7.61
CA TYR A 163 5.29 -12.45 -7.34
C TYR A 163 6.29 -12.61 -6.21
N ILE A 164 5.94 -13.34 -5.15
CA ILE A 164 6.84 -13.74 -4.07
C ILE A 164 6.94 -15.25 -4.09
N TYR A 165 8.08 -15.77 -4.50
CA TYR A 165 8.32 -17.19 -4.62
C TYR A 165 8.68 -17.78 -3.27
N MET A 166 7.91 -18.78 -2.81
CA MET A 166 8.06 -19.42 -1.50
C MET A 166 8.48 -20.89 -1.60
N ASP A 167 8.96 -21.30 -2.76
CA ASP A 167 9.37 -22.69 -3.07
C ASP A 167 10.86 -22.95 -2.86
N GLY A 168 11.58 -22.01 -2.27
CA GLY A 168 13.01 -22.15 -1.98
C GLY A 168 13.95 -21.93 -3.17
N ARG A 169 13.43 -21.50 -4.32
CA ARG A 169 14.27 -21.23 -5.49
C ARG A 169 15.31 -20.14 -5.21
N PRO A 170 16.50 -20.20 -5.83
CA PRO A 170 17.48 -19.10 -5.76
C PRO A 170 16.99 -17.87 -6.52
N ALA A 171 17.59 -16.70 -6.22
CA ALA A 171 17.47 -15.55 -7.10
C ALA A 171 18.18 -15.83 -8.43
N PRO A 172 17.76 -15.20 -9.53
CA PRO A 172 18.45 -15.33 -10.81
C PRO A 172 19.91 -14.86 -10.71
N ASN A 173 20.84 -15.67 -11.25
CA ASN A 173 22.26 -15.34 -11.15
C ASN A 173 22.76 -14.44 -12.29
N ASN A 174 22.05 -14.44 -13.42
CA ASN A 174 22.54 -13.86 -14.67
C ASN A 174 21.48 -13.03 -15.37
N ASP A 175 20.61 -12.36 -14.63
CA ASP A 175 19.61 -11.55 -15.29
C ASP A 175 20.06 -10.10 -15.40
N PRO A 176 20.37 -9.63 -16.60
CA PRO A 176 20.71 -8.25 -16.85
C PRO A 176 19.46 -7.33 -16.87
N THR A 177 18.25 -7.90 -16.89
CA THR A 177 17.02 -7.11 -17.01
C THR A 177 16.48 -6.81 -15.61
N PRO A 178 16.57 -5.57 -15.14
CA PRO A 178 16.00 -5.19 -13.86
C PRO A 178 14.47 -5.17 -13.92
N TRP A 179 13.83 -5.55 -12.82
CA TRP A 179 12.37 -5.51 -12.68
C TRP A 179 11.88 -4.31 -11.90
N TRP A 180 10.74 -3.78 -12.29
CA TRP A 180 10.07 -2.70 -11.54
C TRP A 180 9.70 -3.11 -10.12
N PHE A 181 9.28 -4.35 -9.91
CA PHE A 181 8.92 -4.90 -8.59
C PHE A 181 10.06 -5.69 -7.94
N GLY A 182 11.22 -5.74 -8.59
CA GLY A 182 12.29 -6.61 -8.17
C GLY A 182 11.94 -8.10 -8.26
N TYR A 183 12.85 -8.97 -7.85
CA TYR A 183 12.66 -10.40 -7.74
C TYR A 183 12.54 -10.77 -6.27
N SER A 184 11.36 -11.28 -5.85
CA SER A 184 11.05 -11.52 -4.45
C SER A 184 11.04 -13.01 -4.13
N ARG A 185 11.70 -13.39 -3.02
CA ARG A 185 11.67 -14.73 -2.43
C ARG A 185 11.21 -14.63 -1.00
N GLY A 186 10.38 -15.59 -0.56
CA GLY A 186 9.83 -15.60 0.79
C GLY A 186 10.04 -16.92 1.50
N TRP A 187 10.17 -16.87 2.82
CA TRP A 187 10.21 -18.03 3.70
C TRP A 187 9.65 -17.66 5.08
N TYR A 188 9.21 -18.66 5.81
CA TYR A 188 8.69 -18.45 7.15
C TYR A 188 9.77 -18.62 8.22
N GLU A 189 9.82 -17.68 9.15
CA GLU A 189 10.52 -17.76 10.44
C GLU A 189 9.48 -17.73 11.56
N GLY A 190 9.05 -18.91 12.00
CA GLY A 190 7.89 -19.04 12.89
C GLY A 190 6.62 -18.50 12.24
N ASP A 191 5.98 -17.52 12.84
CA ASP A 191 4.77 -16.84 12.36
C ASP A 191 5.08 -15.61 11.50
N THR A 192 6.33 -15.30 11.27
CA THR A 192 6.76 -14.17 10.42
C THR A 192 7.10 -14.69 9.02
N LEU A 193 6.47 -14.11 7.99
CA LEU A 193 6.92 -14.29 6.61
C LEU A 193 8.03 -13.28 6.34
N VAL A 194 9.22 -13.76 6.00
CA VAL A 194 10.35 -12.94 5.57
C VAL A 194 10.39 -12.96 4.05
N VAL A 195 10.49 -11.78 3.45
CA VAL A 195 10.59 -11.61 2.00
C VAL A 195 11.84 -10.80 1.69
N GLU A 196 12.73 -11.36 0.88
CA GLU A 196 13.88 -10.68 0.33
C GLU A 196 13.64 -10.35 -1.13
N THR A 197 13.87 -9.09 -1.50
CA THR A 197 13.71 -8.60 -2.87
C THR A 197 14.97 -7.92 -3.34
N THR A 198 15.43 -8.32 -4.54
CA THR A 198 16.61 -7.81 -5.23
C THR A 198 16.29 -7.57 -6.70
N HIS A 199 17.26 -7.21 -7.54
CA HIS A 199 17.09 -7.01 -8.98
C HIS A 199 16.09 -5.90 -9.33
N PHE A 200 16.09 -4.84 -8.55
CA PHE A 200 15.24 -3.69 -8.80
C PHE A 200 15.73 -2.89 -10.02
N ASN A 201 14.79 -2.34 -10.77
CA ASN A 201 15.08 -1.27 -11.70
C ASN A 201 15.40 0.00 -10.89
N GLY A 202 16.69 0.25 -10.70
CA GLY A 202 17.22 1.36 -9.92
C GLY A 202 17.61 2.56 -10.77
N GLU A 203 17.16 2.66 -12.02
CA GLU A 203 17.38 3.84 -12.84
C GLU A 203 16.78 5.09 -12.18
N GLU A 204 17.34 6.25 -12.44
CA GLU A 204 16.93 7.52 -11.82
C GLU A 204 15.41 7.74 -11.96
N ARG A 205 14.83 7.33 -13.08
CA ARG A 205 13.39 7.44 -13.34
C ARG A 205 12.55 6.44 -12.54
N ALA A 206 13.07 5.26 -12.24
CA ALA A 206 12.33 4.17 -11.58
C ALA A 206 12.54 4.11 -10.08
N GLY A 207 13.72 4.49 -9.60
CA GLY A 207 14.18 4.30 -8.23
C GLY A 207 13.60 5.31 -7.23
N TRP A 208 12.34 5.16 -6.82
CA TRP A 208 11.65 6.03 -5.87
C TRP A 208 11.10 5.22 -4.69
N LEU A 209 11.49 5.53 -3.44
CA LEU A 209 10.94 4.91 -2.23
C LEU A 209 9.68 5.60 -1.74
N ASP A 210 9.53 6.89 -1.98
CA ASP A 210 8.39 7.71 -1.56
C ASP A 210 8.11 8.82 -2.57
N VAL A 211 6.96 9.48 -2.45
CA VAL A 211 6.59 10.57 -3.38
C VAL A 211 7.45 11.82 -3.21
N ASN A 212 8.14 11.98 -2.08
CA ASN A 212 9.09 13.07 -1.88
C ASN A 212 10.48 12.81 -2.50
N GLY A 213 10.59 11.73 -3.28
CA GLY A 213 11.73 11.49 -4.13
C GLY A 213 12.94 10.85 -3.47
N SER A 214 12.79 10.21 -2.31
CA SER A 214 13.86 9.42 -1.70
C SER A 214 14.28 8.30 -2.66
N PRO A 215 15.55 8.28 -3.13
CA PRO A 215 15.95 7.37 -4.21
C PRO A 215 16.30 5.98 -3.69
N TYR A 216 16.26 5.00 -4.60
CA TYR A 216 17.00 3.76 -4.52
C TYR A 216 17.70 3.47 -5.84
N THR A 217 18.63 2.52 -5.85
CA THR A 217 19.40 2.12 -7.02
C THR A 217 19.20 0.63 -7.33
N ASP A 218 19.85 0.14 -8.37
CA ASP A 218 19.96 -1.28 -8.71
C ASP A 218 20.64 -2.13 -7.62
N ALA A 219 21.36 -1.49 -6.69
CA ALA A 219 21.97 -2.15 -5.55
C ALA A 219 20.99 -2.42 -4.40
N LEU A 220 19.74 -1.95 -4.49
CA LEU A 220 18.76 -2.14 -3.43
C LEU A 220 18.53 -3.62 -3.14
N LYS A 221 18.70 -3.99 -1.87
CA LYS A 221 18.14 -5.18 -1.25
C LYS A 221 17.08 -4.74 -0.23
N MET A 222 15.85 -5.16 -0.45
CA MET A 222 14.75 -4.88 0.46
C MET A 222 14.37 -6.16 1.19
N THR A 223 14.36 -6.10 2.53
CA THR A 223 13.93 -7.22 3.38
C THR A 223 12.66 -6.80 4.11
N GLU A 224 11.60 -7.57 3.93
CA GLU A 224 10.29 -7.32 4.53
C GLU A 224 9.96 -8.44 5.50
N ARG A 225 9.43 -8.08 6.66
CA ARG A 225 8.98 -9.03 7.68
C ARG A 225 7.50 -8.81 7.94
N PHE A 226 6.68 -9.66 7.34
CA PHE A 226 5.22 -9.60 7.46
C PHE A 226 4.78 -10.31 8.74
N ARG A 227 3.99 -9.62 9.54
CA ARG A 227 3.34 -10.16 10.74
C ARG A 227 1.85 -9.81 10.70
N ARG A 228 1.02 -10.76 11.08
CA ARG A 228 -0.43 -10.59 11.20
C ARG A 228 -0.82 -10.87 12.65
N PRO A 229 -0.76 -9.85 13.55
CA PRO A 229 -0.97 -10.06 14.98
C PRO A 229 -2.41 -10.47 15.33
N ASN A 230 -3.37 -10.14 14.48
CA ASN A 230 -4.79 -10.52 14.59
C ASN A 230 -5.41 -10.59 13.19
N PHE A 231 -6.72 -10.89 13.14
CA PHE A 231 -7.43 -11.07 11.87
C PHE A 231 -7.35 -9.84 10.96
N GLY A 232 -7.49 -8.64 11.51
CA GLY A 232 -7.65 -7.39 10.76
C GLY A 232 -6.39 -6.54 10.60
N THR A 233 -5.26 -6.94 11.19
CA THR A 233 -4.04 -6.12 11.21
C THR A 233 -2.88 -6.82 10.51
N LEU A 234 -2.18 -6.08 9.65
CA LEU A 234 -0.94 -6.51 9.02
C LEU A 234 0.14 -5.47 9.30
N GLU A 235 1.26 -5.93 9.85
CA GLU A 235 2.46 -5.14 10.10
C GLU A 235 3.58 -5.63 9.19
N ILE A 236 4.28 -4.70 8.54
CA ILE A 236 5.41 -5.02 7.68
C ILE A 236 6.60 -4.16 8.11
N ASP A 237 7.64 -4.79 8.66
CA ASP A 237 8.92 -4.12 8.85
C ASP A 237 9.72 -4.23 7.56
N VAL A 238 10.07 -3.11 6.99
CA VAL A 238 10.78 -3.01 5.72
C VAL A 238 12.16 -2.45 5.97
N THR A 239 13.18 -3.26 5.73
CA THR A 239 14.58 -2.84 5.76
C THR A 239 15.05 -2.51 4.37
N ILE A 240 15.54 -1.30 4.19
CA ILE A 240 16.15 -0.76 2.99
C ILE A 240 17.67 -0.84 3.15
N ASP A 241 18.33 -1.58 2.28
CA ASP A 241 19.77 -1.74 2.23
C ASP A 241 20.26 -1.45 0.81
N ASP A 242 20.80 -0.26 0.60
CA ASP A 242 21.31 0.23 -0.68
C ASP A 242 22.53 1.11 -0.44
N ALA A 243 23.71 0.51 -0.53
CA ALA A 243 24.97 1.17 -0.22
C ALA A 243 25.34 2.32 -1.19
N LYS A 244 24.69 2.40 -2.37
CA LYS A 244 24.87 3.53 -3.30
C LYS A 244 24.04 4.75 -2.86
N ALA A 245 22.88 4.52 -2.26
CA ALA A 245 21.96 5.58 -1.86
C ALA A 245 22.05 5.93 -0.37
N TYR A 246 22.38 5.00 0.50
CA TYR A 246 22.38 5.17 1.96
C TYR A 246 23.69 4.72 2.60
N THR A 247 24.14 5.46 3.60
CA THR A 247 25.39 5.19 4.33
C THR A 247 25.30 4.00 5.27
N LYS A 248 24.08 3.56 5.60
CA LYS A 248 23.75 2.34 6.37
C LYS A 248 22.33 1.90 6.08
N PRO A 249 22.00 0.61 6.27
CA PRO A 249 20.63 0.15 6.22
C PRO A 249 19.74 0.84 7.27
N PHE A 250 18.45 0.96 6.96
CA PHE A 250 17.46 1.44 7.90
C PHE A 250 16.15 0.67 7.74
N THR A 251 15.39 0.58 8.83
CA THR A 251 14.11 -0.15 8.87
C THR A 251 12.98 0.81 9.18
N VAL A 252 11.85 0.61 8.51
CA VAL A 252 10.61 1.36 8.73
C VAL A 252 9.45 0.38 8.88
N ARG A 253 8.38 0.78 9.57
CA ARG A 253 7.15 0.00 9.71
C ARG A 253 6.05 0.55 8.83
N VAL A 254 5.39 -0.35 8.11
CA VAL A 254 4.12 -0.10 7.42
C VAL A 254 3.02 -0.87 8.14
N ASN A 255 1.98 -0.16 8.56
CA ASN A 255 0.79 -0.77 9.14
C ASN A 255 -0.35 -0.78 8.12
N GLN A 256 -1.03 -1.91 8.00
CA GLN A 256 -2.18 -2.07 7.12
C GLN A 256 -3.35 -2.67 7.89
N ARG A 257 -4.54 -2.40 7.41
CA ARG A 257 -5.79 -2.95 7.92
C ARG A 257 -6.50 -3.76 6.84
N LEU A 258 -7.16 -4.82 7.25
CA LEU A 258 -7.98 -5.62 6.36
C LEU A 258 -9.22 -4.81 5.93
N MET A 259 -9.52 -4.84 4.65
CA MET A 259 -10.78 -4.40 4.09
C MET A 259 -11.70 -5.60 3.97
N VAL A 260 -12.80 -5.59 4.72
CA VAL A 260 -13.82 -6.62 4.65
C VAL A 260 -15.03 -6.11 3.87
N ASP A 261 -15.77 -7.01 3.27
CA ASP A 261 -17.00 -6.72 2.52
C ASP A 261 -16.74 -5.69 1.39
N SER A 262 -15.60 -5.86 0.73
CA SER A 262 -15.12 -4.99 -0.33
C SER A 262 -14.41 -5.80 -1.39
N GLU A 263 -14.30 -5.24 -2.58
CA GLU A 263 -13.61 -5.81 -3.72
C GLU A 263 -12.55 -4.84 -4.23
N MET A 264 -11.58 -5.36 -4.99
CA MET A 264 -10.68 -4.55 -5.79
C MET A 264 -11.46 -3.99 -6.98
N ILE A 265 -11.30 -2.70 -7.24
CA ILE A 265 -11.89 -2.08 -8.43
C ILE A 265 -10.85 -2.03 -9.55
N GLU A 266 -11.33 -1.91 -10.76
CA GLU A 266 -10.49 -1.62 -11.90
C GLU A 266 -10.05 -0.15 -11.85
N PHE A 267 -8.74 0.07 -11.92
CA PHE A 267 -8.14 1.41 -11.93
C PHE A 267 -7.26 1.55 -13.17
N ILE A 268 -7.70 2.35 -14.12
CA ILE A 268 -6.95 2.66 -15.34
C ILE A 268 -6.38 4.06 -15.24
N CYS A 269 -5.10 4.16 -14.95
CA CYS A 269 -4.41 5.41 -14.66
C CYS A 269 -4.57 6.47 -15.77
N ASN A 270 -4.58 6.04 -17.05
CA ASN A 270 -4.73 6.95 -18.20
C ASN A 270 -6.18 7.18 -18.62
N GLU A 271 -7.15 6.58 -17.94
CA GLU A 271 -8.56 6.79 -18.31
C GLU A 271 -8.98 8.22 -18.02
N ASN A 272 -9.49 8.89 -19.05
CA ASN A 272 -9.92 10.29 -18.97
C ASN A 272 -8.82 11.31 -18.59
N GLU A 273 -7.53 10.91 -18.65
CA GLU A 273 -6.42 11.83 -18.39
C GLU A 273 -6.34 12.92 -19.46
N LYS A 274 -6.48 14.18 -19.04
CA LYS A 274 -6.42 15.36 -19.89
C LYS A 274 -5.27 16.31 -19.53
N SER A 275 -4.57 16.01 -18.47
CA SER A 275 -3.54 16.90 -17.89
C SER A 275 -2.15 16.67 -18.48
N THR A 276 -1.93 15.58 -19.21
CA THR A 276 -0.60 15.19 -19.74
C THR A 276 0.06 16.33 -20.53
N ALA A 277 -0.72 17.10 -21.31
CA ALA A 277 -0.22 18.27 -22.05
C ALA A 277 0.28 19.41 -21.14
N HIS A 278 -0.13 19.44 -19.87
CA HIS A 278 0.27 20.43 -18.88
C HIS A 278 1.43 19.95 -18.01
N ILE A 279 1.62 18.64 -17.88
CA ILE A 279 2.70 18.01 -17.09
C ILE A 279 4.00 17.97 -17.88
N ALA A 280 3.93 17.75 -19.19
CA ALA A 280 5.08 17.57 -20.08
C ALA A 280 5.77 18.88 -20.51
N LYS A 281 5.40 20.04 -19.95
CA LYS A 281 6.02 21.34 -20.29
C LYS A 281 7.01 21.77 -19.21
#